data_3568fc9babaa4c7d2e9c020e29305d22
#
_entry.id   3568fc9babaa4c7d2e9c020e29305d22
#
_cell.length_a   1.000
_cell.length_b   1.000
_cell.length_c   1.000
_cell.angle_alpha   90.00
_cell.angle_beta   90.00
_cell.angle_gamma   90.00
#
_symmetry.space_group_name_H-M   'P 1'
#
loop_
_entity.id
_entity.type
_entity.pdbx_description
1 polymer ?
#
loop_
_entity_poly.entity_id
_entity_poly.type
_entity_poly.pdbx_seq_one_letter_code
_entity_poly.pdbx_strand_id
1 'polypeptide(L)' 'MFEVNDVVQFNENHRWCPALGIIDEVKKIKDDTRYMVAVPIPDKGTAYIYALESDNSIEKIGKAVIVYGEE' A
#
# COMPACT_ATOMS: atom_id res chain seq x y z
N MET A 1 -2.22 11.79 4.03
CA MET A 1 -2.54 11.11 2.76
C MET A 1 -1.33 10.41 2.20
N PHE A 2 -1.55 9.34 1.46
CA PHE A 2 -0.45 8.55 0.92
C PHE A 2 -0.33 8.76 -0.58
N GLU A 3 0.84 8.44 -1.12
CA GLU A 3 1.12 8.58 -2.54
C GLU A 3 1.57 7.26 -3.12
N VAL A 4 1.49 7.15 -4.44
CA VAL A 4 2.02 5.99 -5.15
C VAL A 4 3.49 5.84 -4.78
N ASN A 5 3.91 4.60 -4.57
CA ASN A 5 5.26 4.20 -4.16
C ASN A 5 5.56 4.40 -2.68
N ASP A 6 4.61 4.89 -1.89
CA ASP A 6 4.79 4.85 -0.45
C ASP A 6 4.76 3.40 0.02
N VAL A 7 5.69 3.06 0.91
CA VAL A 7 5.71 1.75 1.54
C VAL A 7 4.90 1.87 2.82
N VAL A 8 3.90 1.02 2.96
CA VAL A 8 2.98 1.10 4.08
C VAL A 8 2.87 -0.25 4.78
N GLN A 9 2.44 -0.19 6.02
CA GLN A 9 2.17 -1.38 6.80
C GLN A 9 0.72 -1.33 7.26
N PHE A 10 0.02 -2.45 7.09
CA PHE A 10 -1.34 -2.55 7.63
C PHE A 10 -1.28 -2.64 9.15
N ASN A 11 -2.11 -1.85 9.80
CA ASN A 11 -2.15 -1.87 11.24
C ASN A 11 -3.34 -2.72 11.73
N GLU A 12 -3.58 -2.68 13.03
CA GLU A 12 -4.58 -3.55 13.65
C GLU A 12 -6.01 -3.27 13.19
N ASN A 13 -6.22 -2.15 12.48
CA ASN A 13 -7.54 -1.85 11.94
C ASN A 13 -7.80 -2.57 10.64
N HIS A 14 -6.88 -3.40 10.18
CA HIS A 14 -7.02 -4.12 8.92
C HIS A 14 -6.73 -5.60 9.14
N ARG A 15 -7.50 -6.44 8.45
CA ARG A 15 -7.33 -7.89 8.57
C ARG A 15 -5.98 -8.39 8.07
N TRP A 16 -5.31 -7.62 7.25
CA TRP A 16 -4.00 -8.00 6.70
C TRP A 16 -2.83 -7.55 7.57
N CYS A 17 -3.11 -6.97 8.75
CA CYS A 17 -2.06 -6.60 9.69
C CYS A 17 -1.23 -7.83 10.07
N PRO A 18 0.08 -7.73 10.09
CA PRO A 18 0.95 -6.57 9.88
C PRO A 18 1.65 -6.57 8.51
N ALA A 19 0.96 -6.96 7.47
CA ALA A 19 1.57 -7.06 6.16
C ALA A 19 2.12 -5.73 5.67
N LEU A 20 3.14 -5.79 4.84
CA LEU A 20 3.77 -4.64 4.23
C LEU A 20 3.44 -4.62 2.75
N GLY A 21 3.30 -3.44 2.20
CA GLY A 21 3.05 -3.32 0.79
C GLY A 21 3.42 -1.95 0.27
N ILE A 22 3.20 -1.74 -1.01
CA ILE A 22 3.53 -0.50 -1.68
C ILE A 22 2.26 0.04 -2.30
N ILE A 23 2.00 1.33 -2.13
CA ILE A 23 0.84 1.97 -2.74
C ILE A 23 1.02 1.93 -4.26
N ASP A 24 0.09 1.28 -4.93
CA ASP A 24 0.14 1.13 -6.37
C ASP A 24 -0.81 2.10 -7.07
N GLU A 25 -1.90 2.46 -6.42
CA GLU A 25 -2.89 3.36 -7.00
C GLU A 25 -3.59 4.14 -5.91
N VAL A 26 -3.88 5.39 -6.19
CA VAL A 26 -4.64 6.26 -5.30
C VAL A 26 -5.85 6.74 -6.08
N LYS A 27 -7.04 6.51 -5.55
CA LYS A 27 -8.27 6.89 -6.25
C LYS A 27 -9.22 7.60 -5.32
N LYS A 28 -9.69 8.76 -5.77
CA LYS A 28 -10.67 9.52 -5.02
C LYS A 28 -12.05 8.92 -5.26
N ILE A 29 -12.76 8.61 -4.19
CA ILE A 29 -14.14 8.11 -4.32
C ILE A 29 -15.02 8.88 -3.36
N LYS A 30 -15.94 9.67 -3.94
CA LYS A 30 -16.83 10.52 -3.16
C LYS A 30 -16.05 11.30 -2.10
N ASP A 31 -16.32 11.07 -0.85
CA ASP A 31 -15.69 11.81 0.24
C ASP A 31 -14.50 11.09 0.83
N ASP A 32 -13.97 10.11 0.15
CA ASP A 32 -12.91 9.28 0.68
C ASP A 32 -11.82 9.07 -0.36
N THR A 33 -10.74 8.46 0.05
CA THR A 33 -9.66 8.08 -0.86
C THR A 33 -9.40 6.60 -0.68
N ARG A 34 -9.33 5.89 -1.79
CA ARG A 34 -9.04 4.45 -1.77
C ARG A 34 -7.63 4.22 -2.27
N TYR A 35 -6.90 3.43 -1.54
CA TYR A 35 -5.55 3.03 -1.90
C TYR A 35 -5.55 1.58 -2.32
N MET A 36 -4.84 1.28 -3.39
CA MET A 36 -4.58 -0.11 -3.75
C MET A 36 -3.14 -0.40 -3.35
N VAL A 37 -2.98 -1.36 -2.46
CA VAL A 37 -1.69 -1.70 -1.89
C VAL A 37 -1.23 -3.02 -2.47
N ALA A 38 -0.07 -3.02 -3.12
CA ALA A 38 0.52 -4.23 -3.68
C ALA A 38 1.34 -4.91 -2.59
N VAL A 39 0.92 -6.09 -2.19
CA VAL A 39 1.56 -6.85 -1.12
C VAL A 39 2.22 -8.07 -1.72
N PRO A 40 3.56 -8.17 -1.68
CA PRO A 40 4.24 -9.33 -2.22
C PRO A 40 4.03 -10.53 -1.29
N ILE A 41 3.67 -11.64 -1.90
CA ILE A 41 3.48 -12.88 -1.16
C ILE A 41 4.50 -13.88 -1.67
N PRO A 42 5.41 -14.33 -0.81
CA PRO A 42 6.48 -15.24 -1.24
C PRO A 42 5.90 -16.46 -1.97
N ASP A 43 6.49 -16.76 -3.11
CA ASP A 43 6.15 -17.91 -3.94
C ASP A 43 4.76 -17.87 -4.57
N LYS A 44 4.04 -16.77 -4.39
CA LYS A 44 2.67 -16.69 -4.92
C LYS A 44 2.40 -15.47 -5.77
N GLY A 45 3.30 -14.50 -5.76
CA GLY A 45 3.12 -13.30 -6.55
C GLY A 45 2.70 -12.12 -5.70
N THR A 46 1.78 -11.33 -6.21
CA THR A 46 1.39 -10.09 -5.55
C THR A 46 -0.11 -10.07 -5.31
N ALA A 47 -0.51 -9.73 -4.11
CA ALA A 47 -1.90 -9.51 -3.79
C ALA A 47 -2.16 -8.00 -3.80
N TYR A 48 -3.33 -7.62 -4.31
CA TYR A 48 -3.72 -6.20 -4.35
C TYR A 48 -4.84 -5.99 -3.34
N ILE A 49 -4.54 -5.23 -2.31
CA ILE A 49 -5.44 -5.07 -1.17
C ILE A 49 -5.89 -3.62 -1.11
N TYR A 50 -7.17 -3.40 -0.96
CA TYR A 50 -7.70 -2.04 -0.86
C TYR A 50 -7.74 -1.57 0.58
N ALA A 51 -7.49 -0.29 0.77
CA ALA A 51 -7.61 0.37 2.06
C ALA A 51 -8.19 1.76 1.82
N LEU A 52 -9.07 2.19 2.70
CA LEU A 52 -9.66 3.52 2.61
C LEU A 52 -8.95 4.46 3.58
N GLU A 53 -8.81 5.70 3.16
CA GLU A 53 -8.19 6.71 4.03
C GLU A 53 -8.96 6.81 5.35
N SER A 54 -10.28 6.73 5.29
CA SER A 54 -11.11 6.88 6.48
C SER A 54 -10.96 5.72 7.46
N ASP A 55 -10.49 4.56 7.00
CA ASP A 55 -10.30 3.41 7.88
C ASP A 55 -9.08 3.56 8.78
N ASN A 56 -8.17 4.43 8.41
CA ASN A 56 -6.94 4.64 9.17
C ASN A 56 -6.24 3.31 9.45
N SER A 57 -6.14 2.49 8.41
CA SER A 57 -5.69 1.10 8.55
C SER A 57 -4.28 0.85 8.02
N ILE A 58 -3.63 1.87 7.46
CA ILE A 58 -2.26 1.73 6.97
C ILE A 58 -1.41 2.88 7.48
N GLU A 59 -0.12 2.61 7.65
CA GLU A 59 0.82 3.60 8.15
C GLU A 59 2.03 3.61 7.23
N LYS A 60 2.51 4.80 6.91
CA LYS A 60 3.67 4.94 6.04
C LYS A 60 4.94 4.63 6.81
N ILE A 61 5.76 3.74 6.23
CA ILE A 61 7.05 3.41 6.84
C ILE A 61 8.21 3.79 5.93
N GLY A 62 7.94 4.22 4.72
CA GLY A 62 9.00 4.62 3.83
C GLY A 62 8.48 4.94 2.46
N LYS A 63 9.40 5.03 1.50
CA LYS A 63 9.05 5.27 0.12
C LYS A 63 9.90 4.38 -0.75
N ALA A 64 9.26 3.70 -1.70
CA ALA A 64 9.98 2.84 -2.61
C ALA A 64 10.70 3.69 -3.64
N VAL A 65 11.93 3.31 -3.94
CA VAL A 65 12.73 3.98 -4.95
C VAL A 65 13.06 2.96 -6.01
N ILE A 66 12.72 3.28 -7.26
CA ILE A 66 13.05 2.40 -8.36
C ILE A 66 14.43 2.78 -8.87
N VAL A 67 15.35 1.85 -8.78
CA VAL A 67 16.70 2.07 -9.23
C VAL A 67 16.90 1.26 -10.50
N TYR A 68 17.18 1.96 -11.59
CA TYR A 68 17.46 1.30 -12.86
C TYR A 68 18.95 0.99 -12.92
N GLY A 69 19.27 -0.28 -13.10
CA GLY A 69 20.64 -0.67 -13.15
C GLY A 69 21.35 -0.13 -14.39
N GLU A 70 22.64 0.03 -14.27
CA GLU A 70 23.48 0.44 -15.38
C GLU A 70 24.25 -0.76 -15.88
N GLU A 71 24.29 -0.90 -17.17
CA GLU A 71 24.99 -2.04 -17.77
C GLU A 71 26.35 -1.68 -18.30
#